data_ad7ca4411d1bf5db518aaa6c681e091e
#
_entry.id   ad7ca4411d1bf5db518aaa6c681e091e
#
_cell.length_a   1.000
_cell.length_b   1.000
_cell.length_c   1.000
_cell.angle_alpha   90.00
_cell.angle_beta   90.00
_cell.angle_gamma   90.00
#
_symmetry.space_group_name_H-M   'P 1'
#
loop_
_entity.id
_entity.type
_entity.pdbx_description
1 polymer ?
#
loop_
_entity_poly.entity_id
_entity_poly.type
_entity_poly.pdbx_seq_one_letter_code
_entity_poly.pdbx_strand_id
1 'polypeptide(L)'
;MNILAQAAHTVQLPVGQDQVWEFVSKIEKWATLVPAYKSHKEVNEMTSIWTFEGSMKGLKKTVEVEITIVERTAPSDIRFDIKGLSDNFTGKGHFHAETVGSGTAMTLTVDAAAGGLTGAVLTPMIKLVLPKITTKLTEKIGRKIAA
;
A
#
# COMPACT_ATOMS: atom_id res chain seq x y z
N MET A 1 -5.37 15.66 11.74
CA MET A 1 -5.48 15.41 10.30
C MET A 1 -6.68 14.53 10.04
N ASN A 2 -7.53 14.95 9.12
CA ASN A 2 -8.73 14.18 8.80
C ASN A 2 -8.43 13.10 7.77
N ILE A 3 -8.88 11.87 8.06
CA ILE A 3 -8.82 10.79 7.09
C ILE A 3 -9.90 11.06 6.06
N LEU A 4 -9.51 11.22 4.78
CA LEU A 4 -10.44 11.48 3.69
C LEU A 4 -10.99 10.20 3.08
N ALA A 5 -10.17 9.13 3.08
CA ALA A 5 -10.56 7.85 2.52
C ALA A 5 -9.82 6.74 3.26
N GLN A 6 -10.49 5.61 3.40
CA GLN A 6 -9.91 4.41 3.99
C GLN A 6 -10.44 3.21 3.23
N ALA A 7 -9.57 2.25 2.97
CA ALA A 7 -9.95 1.00 2.33
C ALA A 7 -9.23 -0.16 2.98
N ALA A 8 -9.86 -1.32 2.98
CA ALA A 8 -9.27 -2.54 3.52
C ALA A 8 -9.71 -3.71 2.66
N HIS A 9 -8.84 -4.71 2.53
CA HIS A 9 -9.17 -5.94 1.83
C HIS A 9 -8.45 -7.12 2.49
N THR A 10 -9.14 -8.21 2.65
CA THR A 10 -8.60 -9.44 3.25
C THR A 10 -8.64 -10.58 2.25
N VAL A 11 -7.55 -11.34 2.19
CA VAL A 11 -7.49 -12.57 1.40
C VAL A 11 -7.16 -13.75 2.31
N GLN A 12 -7.73 -14.91 1.99
CA GLN A 12 -7.43 -16.14 2.69
C GLN A 12 -6.38 -16.90 1.89
N LEU A 13 -5.28 -17.27 2.54
CA LEU A 13 -4.15 -17.94 1.88
C LEU A 13 -3.94 -19.34 2.48
N PRO A 14 -3.70 -20.35 1.64
CA PRO A 14 -3.48 -21.73 2.10
C PRO A 14 -2.03 -21.97 2.55
N VAL A 15 -1.41 -20.99 3.17
CA VAL A 15 0.00 -21.04 3.60
C VAL A 15 0.12 -20.50 5.03
N GLY A 16 1.22 -20.82 5.68
CA GLY A 16 1.44 -20.39 7.05
C GLY A 16 1.79 -18.91 7.17
N GLN A 17 1.58 -18.37 8.36
CA GLN A 17 1.85 -16.98 8.68
C GLN A 17 3.30 -16.57 8.39
N ASP A 18 4.25 -17.46 8.64
CA ASP A 18 5.66 -17.18 8.40
C ASP A 18 5.96 -16.95 6.93
N GLN A 19 5.27 -17.67 6.05
CA GLN A 19 5.44 -17.51 4.61
C GLN A 19 4.87 -16.17 4.13
N VAL A 20 3.77 -15.74 4.71
CA VAL A 20 3.20 -14.43 4.43
C VAL A 20 4.16 -13.33 4.90
N TRP A 21 4.68 -13.48 6.11
CA TRP A 21 5.64 -12.52 6.69
C TRP A 21 6.90 -12.37 5.84
N GLU A 22 7.46 -13.49 5.38
CA GLU A 22 8.66 -13.49 4.55
C GLU A 22 8.47 -12.64 3.28
N PHE A 23 7.26 -12.60 2.76
CA PHE A 23 6.96 -11.81 1.57
C PHE A 23 6.69 -10.34 1.91
N VAL A 24 5.74 -10.06 2.81
CA VAL A 24 5.28 -8.68 3.06
C VAL A 24 6.27 -7.85 3.87
N SER A 25 7.16 -8.49 4.64
CA SER A 25 8.16 -7.76 5.43
C SER A 25 9.23 -7.10 4.56
N LYS A 26 9.30 -7.47 3.29
CA LYS A 26 10.27 -6.93 2.35
C LYS A 26 9.54 -6.14 1.27
N ILE A 27 9.62 -4.82 1.35
CA ILE A 27 8.92 -3.91 0.42
C ILE A 27 9.25 -4.24 -1.03
N GLU A 28 10.52 -4.54 -1.33
CA GLU A 28 10.97 -4.82 -2.69
C GLU A 28 10.27 -6.03 -3.32
N LYS A 29 9.71 -6.93 -2.52
CA LYS A 29 8.99 -8.09 -3.04
C LYS A 29 7.61 -7.76 -3.56
N TRP A 30 6.95 -6.73 -3.00
CA TRP A 30 5.59 -6.40 -3.42
C TRP A 30 5.44 -5.01 -4.04
N ALA A 31 6.48 -4.18 -3.99
CA ALA A 31 6.43 -2.83 -4.56
C ALA A 31 6.00 -2.83 -6.01
N THR A 32 6.57 -3.73 -6.81
CA THR A 32 6.29 -3.82 -8.24
C THR A 32 4.86 -4.27 -8.56
N LEU A 33 4.16 -4.78 -7.57
CA LEU A 33 2.77 -5.24 -7.73
C LEU A 33 1.76 -4.11 -7.54
N VAL A 34 2.21 -2.97 -7.02
CA VAL A 34 1.32 -1.81 -6.81
C VAL A 34 0.88 -1.26 -8.16
N PRO A 35 -0.43 -1.07 -8.38
CA PRO A 35 -0.92 -0.50 -9.65
C PRO A 35 -0.26 0.84 -9.96
N ALA A 36 0.11 1.04 -11.22
CA ALA A 36 0.78 2.24 -11.73
C ALA A 36 2.23 2.41 -11.25
N TYR A 37 2.80 1.41 -10.60
CA TYR A 37 4.21 1.46 -10.17
C TYR A 37 5.14 1.68 -11.36
N LYS A 38 6.08 2.60 -11.21
CA LYS A 38 7.11 2.87 -12.21
C LYS A 38 8.50 2.50 -11.69
N SER A 39 8.86 2.99 -10.50
CA SER A 39 10.18 2.72 -9.91
C SER A 39 10.16 3.03 -8.42
N HIS A 40 11.18 2.57 -7.73
CA HIS A 40 11.41 3.00 -6.34
C HIS A 40 12.91 3.09 -6.07
N LYS A 41 13.25 3.89 -5.07
CA LYS A 41 14.62 4.10 -4.63
C LYS A 41 14.68 3.97 -3.11
N GLU A 42 15.54 3.11 -2.62
CA GLU A 42 15.76 2.98 -1.18
C GLU A 42 16.62 4.13 -0.67
N VAL A 43 16.15 4.82 0.38
CA VAL A 43 16.89 5.88 1.03
C VAL A 43 17.68 5.29 2.20
N ASN A 44 17.04 4.39 2.97
CA ASN A 44 17.64 3.64 4.05
C ASN A 44 16.79 2.39 4.31
N GLU A 45 17.09 1.64 5.36
CA GLU A 45 16.38 0.38 5.66
C GLU A 45 14.88 0.53 5.86
N MET A 46 14.43 1.71 6.31
CA MET A 46 13.03 1.94 6.66
C MET A 46 12.31 2.87 5.70
N THR A 47 13.03 3.57 4.83
CA THR A 47 12.47 4.62 3.98
C THR A 47 12.83 4.40 2.52
N SER A 48 11.83 4.53 1.66
CA SER A 48 12.01 4.48 0.21
C SER A 48 11.13 5.52 -0.46
N ILE A 49 11.55 5.95 -1.65
CA ILE A 49 10.79 6.90 -2.47
C ILE A 49 10.25 6.14 -3.66
N TRP A 50 8.95 6.18 -3.86
CA TRP A 50 8.26 5.44 -4.91
C TRP A 50 7.68 6.40 -5.94
N THR A 51 7.81 6.02 -7.21
CA THR A 51 7.27 6.79 -8.31
C THR A 51 6.17 5.99 -8.98
N PHE A 52 5.02 6.62 -9.16
CA PHE A 52 3.86 6.06 -9.86
C PHE A 52 3.56 6.91 -11.07
N GLU A 53 3.17 6.29 -12.16
CA GLU A 53 2.74 6.99 -13.37
C GLU A 53 1.41 6.41 -13.82
N GLY A 54 0.40 7.27 -13.85
CA GLY A 54 -0.92 6.88 -14.30
C GLY A 54 -1.43 7.81 -15.37
N SER A 55 -2.47 7.39 -16.08
CA SER A 55 -3.16 8.27 -17.01
C SER A 55 -4.65 8.23 -16.73
N MET A 56 -5.27 9.40 -16.84
CA MET A 56 -6.69 9.55 -16.67
C MET A 56 -7.18 10.55 -17.70
N LYS A 57 -8.20 10.17 -18.48
CA LYS A 57 -8.76 11.01 -19.54
C LYS A 57 -7.69 11.55 -20.50
N GLY A 58 -6.70 10.71 -20.83
CA GLY A 58 -5.64 11.09 -21.75
C GLY A 58 -4.52 11.92 -21.14
N LEU A 59 -4.60 12.27 -19.87
CA LEU A 59 -3.55 13.02 -19.18
C LEU A 59 -2.68 12.07 -18.38
N LYS A 60 -1.37 12.20 -18.56
CA LYS A 60 -0.37 11.47 -17.79
C LYS A 60 -0.05 12.24 -16.52
N LYS A 61 -0.01 11.54 -15.39
CA LYS A 61 0.42 12.14 -14.14
C LYS A 61 1.43 11.24 -13.45
N THR A 62 2.54 11.84 -13.06
CA THR A 62 3.58 11.17 -12.26
C THR A 62 3.44 11.63 -10.82
N VAL A 63 3.38 10.67 -9.90
CA VAL A 63 3.26 10.95 -8.46
C VAL A 63 4.43 10.32 -7.75
N GLU A 64 5.07 11.07 -6.87
CA GLU A 64 6.19 10.61 -6.09
C GLU A 64 5.81 10.63 -4.61
N VAL A 65 6.05 9.51 -3.92
CA VAL A 65 5.71 9.38 -2.50
C VAL A 65 6.88 8.82 -1.72
N GLU A 66 6.98 9.20 -0.46
CA GLU A 66 7.92 8.63 0.48
C GLU A 66 7.18 7.62 1.35
N ILE A 67 7.68 6.39 1.40
CA ILE A 67 7.14 5.32 2.23
C ILE A 67 8.12 5.07 3.35
N THR A 68 7.66 5.19 4.60
CA THR A 68 8.48 4.93 5.78
C THR A 68 7.84 3.82 6.60
N ILE A 69 8.59 2.75 6.83
CA ILE A 69 8.12 1.68 7.71
C ILE A 69 8.27 2.15 9.15
N VAL A 70 7.17 2.17 9.89
CA VAL A 70 7.15 2.66 11.28
C VAL A 70 7.00 1.54 12.29
N GLU A 71 6.59 0.34 11.87
CA GLU A 71 6.48 -0.82 12.75
C GLU A 71 6.68 -2.12 11.96
N ARG A 72 7.49 -3.00 12.51
CA ARG A 72 7.59 -4.39 12.07
C ARG A 72 7.46 -5.27 13.29
N THR A 73 6.33 -5.94 13.44
CA THR A 73 6.09 -6.87 14.54
C THR A 73 5.87 -8.25 13.93
N ALA A 74 6.95 -9.02 13.86
CA ALA A 74 6.90 -10.37 13.30
C ALA A 74 6.07 -11.29 14.18
N PRO A 75 5.31 -12.19 13.60
CA PRO A 75 5.10 -12.40 12.17
C PRO A 75 3.78 -11.81 11.67
N SER A 76 3.22 -10.81 12.34
CA SER A 76 1.84 -10.38 12.15
C SER A 76 1.63 -9.01 11.53
N ASP A 77 2.47 -8.01 11.85
CA ASP A 77 2.13 -6.63 11.53
C ASP A 77 3.26 -5.82 10.94
N ILE A 78 2.95 -5.10 9.85
CA ILE A 78 3.82 -4.07 9.29
C ILE A 78 2.97 -2.83 9.11
N ARG A 79 3.45 -1.71 9.65
CA ARG A 79 2.81 -0.40 9.48
C ARG A 79 3.77 0.52 8.76
N PHE A 80 3.25 1.32 7.86
CA PHE A 80 4.05 2.30 7.14
C PHE A 80 3.30 3.60 6.94
N ASP A 81 4.06 4.70 6.87
CA ASP A 81 3.54 6.02 6.58
C ASP A 81 3.81 6.36 5.12
N ILE A 82 2.87 7.08 4.52
CA ILE A 82 2.95 7.55 3.14
C ILE A 82 2.93 9.07 3.16
N LYS A 83 3.89 9.69 2.47
CA LYS A 83 3.95 11.14 2.34
C LYS A 83 4.11 11.51 0.88
N GLY A 84 3.20 12.33 0.36
CA GLY A 84 3.32 12.86 -1.00
C GLY A 84 4.49 13.81 -1.09
N LEU A 85 5.33 13.65 -2.10
CA LEU A 85 6.45 14.55 -2.38
C LEU A 85 6.10 15.52 -3.50
N SER A 86 5.36 15.07 -4.49
CA SER A 86 4.91 15.91 -5.61
C SER A 86 3.56 16.56 -5.37
N ASP A 87 2.79 16.05 -4.43
CA ASP A 87 1.44 16.52 -4.11
C ASP A 87 1.24 16.52 -2.59
N ASN A 88 0.36 17.40 -2.12
CA ASN A 88 0.10 17.54 -0.69
C ASN A 88 -0.90 16.49 -0.19
N PHE A 89 -0.40 15.29 0.09
CA PHE A 89 -1.21 14.24 0.70
C PHE A 89 -0.37 13.39 1.66
N THR A 90 -1.05 12.71 2.56
CA THR A 90 -0.44 11.76 3.49
C THR A 90 -1.31 10.52 3.57
N GLY A 91 -0.73 9.43 4.05
CA GLY A 91 -1.49 8.20 4.25
C GLY A 91 -0.78 7.27 5.20
N LYS A 92 -1.45 6.18 5.51
CA LYS A 92 -0.90 5.10 6.35
C LYS A 92 -1.33 3.77 5.78
N GLY A 93 -0.46 2.78 5.90
CA GLY A 93 -0.77 1.43 5.49
C GLY A 93 -0.46 0.45 6.60
N HIS A 94 -1.19 -0.66 6.61
CA HIS A 94 -1.03 -1.70 7.62
C HIS A 94 -1.31 -3.06 6.99
N PHE A 95 -0.29 -3.92 6.99
CA PHE A 95 -0.47 -5.35 6.71
C PHE A 95 -0.64 -6.07 8.03
N HIS A 96 -1.70 -6.86 8.12
CA HIS A 96 -1.94 -7.73 9.27
C HIS A 96 -2.17 -9.15 8.79
N ALA A 97 -1.45 -10.10 9.37
CA ALA A 97 -1.59 -11.51 9.05
C ALA A 97 -1.98 -12.28 10.30
N GLU A 98 -3.04 -13.06 10.19
CA GLU A 98 -3.58 -13.83 11.30
C GLU A 98 -3.76 -15.29 10.87
N THR A 99 -3.32 -16.21 11.73
CA THR A 99 -3.51 -17.62 11.48
C THR A 99 -4.99 -17.99 11.63
N VAL A 100 -5.54 -18.63 10.60
CA VAL A 100 -6.94 -19.10 10.59
C VAL A 100 -6.93 -20.56 10.10
N GLY A 101 -7.20 -21.46 11.03
CA GLY A 101 -7.12 -22.89 10.71
C GLY A 101 -5.70 -23.28 10.29
N SER A 102 -5.55 -23.89 9.12
CA SER A 102 -4.26 -24.26 8.56
C SER A 102 -3.66 -23.21 7.63
N GLY A 103 -4.35 -22.09 7.47
CA GLY A 103 -3.91 -21.01 6.57
C GLY A 103 -3.76 -19.68 7.29
N THR A 104 -3.75 -18.60 6.50
CA THR A 104 -3.55 -17.25 7.00
C THR A 104 -4.55 -16.29 6.36
N ALA A 105 -5.14 -15.42 7.16
CA ALA A 105 -5.91 -14.29 6.68
C ALA A 105 -4.98 -13.08 6.64
N MET A 106 -4.77 -12.51 5.46
CA MET A 106 -3.92 -11.33 5.29
C MET A 106 -4.80 -10.14 4.92
N THR A 107 -4.69 -9.07 5.71
CA THR A 107 -5.46 -7.84 5.49
C THR A 107 -4.51 -6.68 5.23
N LEU A 108 -4.79 -5.93 4.17
CA LEU A 108 -4.14 -4.64 3.94
C LEU A 108 -5.16 -3.55 4.18
N THR A 109 -4.82 -2.59 5.04
CA THR A 109 -5.63 -1.40 5.28
C THR A 109 -4.81 -0.19 4.86
N VAL A 110 -5.41 0.72 4.10
CA VAL A 110 -4.76 1.94 3.66
C VAL A 110 -5.70 3.11 3.90
N ASP A 111 -5.18 4.19 4.45
CA ASP A 111 -5.92 5.44 4.52
C ASP A 111 -5.13 6.56 3.83
N ALA A 112 -5.81 7.61 3.46
CA ALA A 112 -5.20 8.74 2.78
C ALA A 112 -5.94 10.03 3.11
N ALA A 113 -5.18 11.13 3.17
CA ALA A 113 -5.71 12.49 3.37
C ALA A 113 -4.94 13.45 2.48
N ALA A 114 -5.65 14.44 1.94
CA ALA A 114 -5.03 15.49 1.14
C ALA A 114 -5.49 16.84 1.68
N GLY A 115 -4.63 17.87 1.57
CA GLY A 115 -4.89 19.18 2.13
C GLY A 115 -4.80 20.31 1.11
N GLY A 116 -5.28 21.48 1.51
CA GLY A 116 -5.20 22.69 0.69
C GLY A 116 -5.94 22.60 -0.63
N LEU A 117 -5.42 23.30 -1.63
CA LEU A 117 -5.99 23.24 -2.98
C LEU A 117 -5.85 21.85 -3.60
N THR A 118 -4.78 21.13 -3.27
CA THR A 118 -4.57 19.75 -3.69
C THR A 118 -5.71 18.86 -3.22
N GLY A 119 -6.19 19.06 -1.98
CA GLY A 119 -7.30 18.29 -1.43
C GLY A 119 -8.57 18.42 -2.23
N ALA A 120 -8.90 19.62 -2.71
CA ALA A 120 -10.10 19.84 -3.51
C ALA A 120 -10.08 19.03 -4.81
N VAL A 121 -8.89 18.88 -5.41
CA VAL A 121 -8.71 18.16 -6.67
C VAL A 121 -8.57 16.66 -6.44
N LEU A 122 -7.76 16.26 -5.47
CA LEU A 122 -7.41 14.84 -5.25
C LEU A 122 -8.44 14.04 -4.46
N THR A 123 -9.21 14.69 -3.57
CA THR A 123 -10.15 13.96 -2.71
C THR A 123 -11.12 13.06 -3.47
N PRO A 124 -11.83 13.54 -4.51
CA PRO A 124 -12.74 12.66 -5.26
C PRO A 124 -12.00 11.50 -5.93
N MET A 125 -10.79 11.75 -6.43
CA MET A 125 -9.98 10.72 -7.08
C MET A 125 -9.54 9.66 -6.07
N ILE A 126 -9.05 10.10 -4.92
CA ILE A 126 -8.60 9.19 -3.85
C ILE A 126 -9.75 8.29 -3.40
N LYS A 127 -10.93 8.86 -3.15
CA LYS A 127 -12.11 8.10 -2.74
C LYS A 127 -12.52 7.05 -3.75
N LEU A 128 -12.36 7.35 -5.04
CA LEU A 128 -12.71 6.42 -6.12
C LEU A 128 -11.66 5.33 -6.31
N VAL A 129 -10.37 5.70 -6.26
CA VAL A 129 -9.26 4.84 -6.67
C VAL A 129 -8.72 3.99 -5.52
N LEU A 130 -8.71 4.53 -4.31
CA LEU A 130 -8.09 3.85 -3.16
C LEU A 130 -8.63 2.44 -2.90
N PRO A 131 -9.96 2.21 -2.90
CA PRO A 131 -10.46 0.85 -2.70
C PRO A 131 -10.02 -0.12 -3.79
N LYS A 132 -9.96 0.35 -5.03
CA LYS A 132 -9.54 -0.47 -6.17
C LYS A 132 -8.08 -0.87 -6.06
N ILE A 133 -7.21 0.08 -5.71
CA ILE A 133 -5.78 -0.18 -5.54
C ILE A 133 -5.57 -1.15 -4.38
N THR A 134 -6.23 -0.92 -3.26
CA THR A 134 -6.10 -1.76 -2.07
C THR A 134 -6.51 -3.20 -2.36
N THR A 135 -7.64 -3.40 -3.01
CA THR A 135 -8.13 -4.73 -3.38
C THR A 135 -7.18 -5.43 -4.35
N LYS A 136 -6.80 -4.75 -5.43
CA LYS A 136 -5.93 -5.34 -6.45
C LYS A 136 -4.56 -5.70 -5.89
N LEU A 137 -3.99 -4.82 -5.08
CA LEU A 137 -2.66 -5.07 -4.49
C LEU A 137 -2.72 -6.27 -3.55
N THR A 138 -3.70 -6.30 -2.65
CA THR A 138 -3.85 -7.41 -1.69
C THR A 138 -4.00 -8.74 -2.42
N GLU A 139 -4.82 -8.78 -3.46
CA GLU A 139 -5.04 -10.00 -4.24
C GLU A 139 -3.80 -10.42 -5.02
N LYS A 140 -3.08 -9.47 -5.61
CA LYS A 140 -1.83 -9.79 -6.33
C LYS A 140 -0.76 -10.33 -5.39
N ILE A 141 -0.61 -9.73 -4.22
CA ILE A 141 0.32 -10.21 -3.21
C ILE A 141 -0.07 -11.63 -2.78
N GLY A 142 -1.35 -11.85 -2.51
CA GLY A 142 -1.84 -13.17 -2.13
C GLY A 142 -1.54 -14.23 -3.17
N ARG A 143 -1.76 -13.92 -4.44
CA ARG A 143 -1.45 -14.86 -5.53
C ARG A 143 0.04 -15.18 -5.62
N LYS A 144 0.90 -14.18 -5.40
CA LYS A 144 2.35 -14.41 -5.41
C LYS A 144 2.79 -15.29 -4.26
N ILE A 145 2.23 -15.08 -3.08
CA ILE A 145 2.58 -15.87 -1.89
C ILE A 145 2.13 -17.32 -2.07
N ALA A 146 0.93 -17.52 -2.61
CA ALA A 146 0.34 -18.84 -2.74
C ALA A 146 0.80 -19.62 -3.98
N ALA A 147 1.53 -18.97 -4.86
CA ALA A 147 2.02 -19.60 -6.10
C ALA A 147 3.12 -20.63 -5.84
#